data_69c808bd0e323b665e08919411fb1d7a
#
_entry.id   69c808bd0e323b665e08919411fb1d7a
#
_cell.length_a   1.000
_cell.length_b   1.000
_cell.length_c   1.000
_cell.angle_alpha   90.00
_cell.angle_beta   90.00
_cell.angle_gamma   90.00
#
_symmetry.space_group_name_H-M   'P 1'
#
loop_
_entity.id
_entity.type
_entity.pdbx_description
1 polymer ?
#
loop_
_entity_poly.entity_id
_entity_poly.type
_entity_poly.pdbx_seq_one_letter_code
_entity_poly.pdbx_strand_id
1 'polypeptide(L)'
;MPRSRAIPFSNIIAASTALVVALAISLALARAAGAAPATNPAEFVRDFGDRVIATATDDSLSPGQQQAVLARLLSEGIDARRIGRFVLGKYGRRATDAQRAEFDRLFAASIVATYSRHLGSYAGETLEVRGAQMRGDPGARGAIVSSRIIRPGGPTVSVEWRLRDDAGTWRIVDVVIEGISMALTQRAEYTAVIRASSDGVEGLLTRLRMQVPARNDDTVRVAAETE
;
A
#
# COMPACT_ATOMS: atom_id res chain seq x y z
N MET A 1 77.35 5.83 -3.01
CA MET A 1 76.31 6.44 -3.84
C MET A 1 75.09 5.53 -3.81
N PRO A 2 74.01 5.82 -3.13
CA PRO A 2 72.79 5.00 -3.13
C PRO A 2 71.89 5.44 -4.30
N ARG A 3 71.47 4.45 -5.11
CA ARG A 3 70.51 4.62 -6.22
C ARG A 3 69.10 4.81 -5.65
N SER A 4 68.51 6.00 -5.88
CA SER A 4 67.14 6.29 -5.64
C SER A 4 66.25 5.47 -6.58
N ARG A 5 65.40 4.56 -6.02
CA ARG A 5 64.38 3.87 -6.75
C ARG A 5 63.13 4.78 -6.81
N ALA A 6 62.86 5.32 -7.96
CA ALA A 6 61.60 6.00 -8.26
C ALA A 6 60.43 5.00 -8.26
N ILE A 7 59.41 5.26 -7.46
CA ILE A 7 58.17 4.49 -7.45
C ILE A 7 57.35 4.96 -8.64
N PRO A 8 56.86 4.06 -9.54
CA PRO A 8 56.10 4.49 -10.70
C PRO A 8 54.71 5.02 -10.27
N PHE A 9 54.37 6.20 -10.78
CA PHE A 9 53.11 6.94 -10.53
C PHE A 9 51.82 6.18 -10.85
N SER A 10 51.91 5.05 -11.59
CA SER A 10 50.75 4.28 -12.04
C SER A 10 50.04 3.52 -10.90
N ASN A 11 50.71 3.25 -9.76
CA ASN A 11 50.12 2.47 -8.66
C ASN A 11 49.29 3.34 -7.68
N ILE A 12 49.40 4.67 -7.76
CA ILE A 12 48.66 5.58 -6.86
C ILE A 12 47.24 5.81 -7.39
N ILE A 13 47.04 5.79 -8.71
CA ILE A 13 45.72 6.00 -9.34
C ILE A 13 44.83 4.76 -9.19
N ALA A 14 45.42 3.53 -9.19
CA ALA A 14 44.65 2.29 -9.03
C ALA A 14 44.11 2.10 -7.60
N ALA A 15 44.82 2.59 -6.58
CA ALA A 15 44.39 2.49 -5.19
C ALA A 15 43.23 3.46 -4.85
N SER A 16 43.20 4.64 -5.49
CA SER A 16 42.17 5.66 -5.26
C SER A 16 40.83 5.30 -5.90
N THR A 17 40.85 4.66 -7.09
CA THR A 17 39.61 4.20 -7.76
C THR A 17 38.97 3.02 -7.04
N ALA A 18 39.73 2.10 -6.48
CA ALA A 18 39.21 0.97 -5.70
C ALA A 18 38.52 1.43 -4.41
N LEU A 19 39.06 2.47 -3.74
CA LEU A 19 38.47 3.01 -2.51
C LEU A 19 37.15 3.77 -2.78
N VAL A 20 37.04 4.50 -3.89
CA VAL A 20 35.84 5.24 -4.27
C VAL A 20 34.71 4.28 -4.71
N VAL A 21 35.04 3.18 -5.41
CA VAL A 21 34.07 2.15 -5.81
C VAL A 21 33.58 1.37 -4.57
N ALA A 22 34.47 1.03 -3.62
CA ALA A 22 34.07 0.38 -2.38
C ALA A 22 33.18 1.26 -1.50
N LEU A 23 33.42 2.55 -1.45
CA LEU A 23 32.58 3.53 -0.73
C LEU A 23 31.23 3.73 -1.40
N ALA A 24 31.17 3.74 -2.73
CA ALA A 24 29.93 3.85 -3.48
C ALA A 24 29.02 2.59 -3.35
N ILE A 25 29.63 1.40 -3.30
CA ILE A 25 28.91 0.13 -3.08
C ILE A 25 28.38 0.07 -1.62
N SER A 26 29.13 0.55 -0.64
CA SER A 26 28.68 0.62 0.75
C SER A 26 27.50 1.59 0.94
N LEU A 27 27.45 2.68 0.18
CA LEU A 27 26.37 3.66 0.23
C LEU A 27 25.11 3.15 -0.52
N ALA A 28 25.28 2.30 -1.55
CA ALA A 28 24.16 1.68 -2.27
C ALA A 28 23.52 0.53 -1.47
N LEU A 29 24.30 -0.22 -0.67
CA LEU A 29 23.77 -1.25 0.22
C LEU A 29 23.03 -0.65 1.45
N ALA A 30 23.40 0.56 1.88
CA ALA A 30 22.71 1.23 2.99
C ALA A 30 21.28 1.69 2.62
N ARG A 31 20.94 1.78 1.32
CA ARG A 31 19.57 2.10 0.86
C ARG A 31 18.64 0.88 0.74
N ALA A 32 19.18 -0.34 0.86
CA ALA A 32 18.41 -1.58 0.91
C ALA A 32 18.05 -2.01 2.35
N ALA A 33 18.43 -1.24 3.37
CA ALA A 33 17.89 -1.40 4.71
C ALA A 33 16.40 -1.06 4.64
N GLY A 34 15.54 -2.07 4.59
CA GLY A 34 14.10 -1.92 4.68
C GLY A 34 13.78 -0.96 5.81
N ALA A 35 13.00 0.08 5.54
CA ALA A 35 12.60 1.05 6.55
C ALA A 35 12.07 0.27 7.75
N ALA A 36 12.66 0.49 8.93
CA ALA A 36 12.15 -0.08 10.17
C ALA A 36 10.65 0.24 10.25
N PRO A 37 9.80 -0.70 10.69
CA PRO A 37 8.36 -0.45 10.75
C PRO A 37 8.12 0.83 11.53
N ALA A 38 7.37 1.76 10.95
CA ALA A 38 7.10 3.06 11.55
C ALA A 38 6.44 2.85 12.91
N THR A 39 7.11 3.21 13.99
CA THR A 39 6.57 3.12 15.36
C THR A 39 5.51 4.17 15.61
N ASN A 40 5.49 5.24 14.80
CA ASN A 40 4.56 6.37 14.89
C ASN A 40 3.48 6.25 13.79
N PRO A 41 2.18 6.23 14.16
CA PRO A 41 1.10 6.11 13.18
C PRO A 41 1.04 7.29 12.19
N ALA A 42 1.46 8.50 12.57
CA ALA A 42 1.50 9.63 11.65
C ALA A 42 2.61 9.49 10.60
N GLU A 43 3.77 8.94 10.98
CA GLU A 43 4.85 8.61 10.04
C GLU A 43 4.42 7.52 9.07
N PHE A 44 3.76 6.47 9.57
CA PHE A 44 3.22 5.41 8.73
C PHE A 44 2.29 5.96 7.63
N VAL A 45 1.36 6.87 7.99
CA VAL A 45 0.44 7.45 6.99
C VAL A 45 1.20 8.34 6.00
N ARG A 46 2.19 9.10 6.48
CA ARG A 46 3.01 9.93 5.59
C ARG A 46 3.78 9.08 4.59
N ASP A 47 4.53 8.09 5.08
CA ASP A 47 5.33 7.20 4.24
C ASP A 47 4.46 6.42 3.24
N PHE A 48 3.28 5.95 3.69
CA PHE A 48 2.32 5.27 2.82
C PHE A 48 1.83 6.19 1.70
N GLY A 49 1.42 7.42 2.04
CA GLY A 49 0.97 8.43 1.07
C GLY A 49 2.07 8.82 0.08
N ASP A 50 3.28 9.10 0.58
CA ASP A 50 4.42 9.47 -0.26
C ASP A 50 4.78 8.36 -1.26
N ARG A 51 4.75 7.09 -0.83
CA ARG A 51 5.00 5.94 -1.71
C ARG A 51 3.91 5.78 -2.77
N VAL A 52 2.65 6.02 -2.42
CA VAL A 52 1.53 5.99 -3.38
C VAL A 52 1.68 7.10 -4.41
N ILE A 53 1.99 8.33 -3.98
CA ILE A 53 2.24 9.48 -4.86
C ILE A 53 3.45 9.22 -5.76
N ALA A 54 4.57 8.76 -5.19
CA ALA A 54 5.77 8.44 -5.95
C ALA A 54 5.49 7.39 -7.04
N THR A 55 4.68 6.37 -6.73
CA THR A 55 4.28 5.36 -7.73
C THR A 55 3.43 5.97 -8.85
N ALA A 56 2.52 6.90 -8.51
CA ALA A 56 1.66 7.56 -9.49
C ALA A 56 2.42 8.51 -10.43
N THR A 57 3.55 9.06 -9.98
CA THR A 57 4.37 10.05 -10.71
C THR A 57 5.64 9.45 -11.32
N ASP A 58 5.85 8.15 -11.24
CA ASP A 58 7.04 7.50 -11.79
C ASP A 58 6.82 7.16 -13.28
N ASP A 59 7.26 8.07 -14.14
CA ASP A 59 7.18 7.93 -15.60
C ASP A 59 8.08 6.80 -16.14
N SER A 60 8.99 6.26 -15.33
CA SER A 60 9.83 5.12 -15.73
C SER A 60 9.08 3.78 -15.68
N LEU A 61 7.95 3.73 -14.97
CA LEU A 61 7.11 2.54 -14.82
C LEU A 61 6.04 2.50 -15.91
N SER A 62 5.88 1.35 -16.55
CA SER A 62 4.69 1.11 -17.38
C SER A 62 3.42 1.06 -16.51
N PRO A 63 2.22 1.27 -17.08
CA PRO A 63 0.96 1.20 -16.32
C PRO A 63 0.76 -0.12 -15.55
N GLY A 64 1.21 -1.24 -16.13
CA GLY A 64 1.17 -2.55 -15.46
C GLY A 64 2.13 -2.64 -14.27
N GLN A 65 3.31 -2.06 -14.38
CA GLN A 65 4.28 -1.99 -13.27
C GLN A 65 3.78 -1.06 -12.16
N GLN A 66 3.25 0.11 -12.49
CA GLN A 66 2.62 1.01 -11.52
C GLN A 66 1.50 0.29 -10.75
N GLN A 67 0.64 -0.45 -11.46
CA GLN A 67 -0.42 -1.24 -10.85
C GLN A 67 0.12 -2.32 -9.93
N ALA A 68 1.18 -3.02 -10.30
CA ALA A 68 1.80 -4.06 -9.47
C ALA A 68 2.41 -3.48 -8.18
N VAL A 69 3.15 -2.35 -8.30
CA VAL A 69 3.70 -1.63 -7.14
C VAL A 69 2.58 -1.16 -6.22
N LEU A 70 1.53 -0.53 -6.76
CA LEU A 70 0.38 -0.09 -5.97
C LEU A 70 -0.31 -1.26 -5.28
N ALA A 71 -0.53 -2.39 -5.96
CA ALA A 71 -1.13 -3.58 -5.38
C ALA A 71 -0.34 -4.06 -4.15
N ARG A 72 0.98 -4.07 -4.24
CA ARG A 72 1.87 -4.40 -3.13
C ARG A 72 1.74 -3.41 -1.98
N LEU A 73 1.80 -2.09 -2.26
CA LEU A 73 1.64 -1.04 -1.24
C LEU A 73 0.32 -1.17 -0.50
N LEU A 74 -0.78 -1.37 -1.23
CA LEU A 74 -2.11 -1.54 -0.63
C LEU A 74 -2.18 -2.82 0.21
N SER A 75 -1.58 -3.93 -0.23
CA SER A 75 -1.56 -5.18 0.54
C SER A 75 -0.71 -5.07 1.82
N GLU A 76 0.37 -4.29 1.79
CA GLU A 76 1.23 -4.02 2.94
C GLU A 76 0.61 -3.00 3.91
N GLY A 77 -0.14 -2.00 3.42
CA GLY A 77 -0.67 -0.90 4.21
C GLY A 77 -2.08 -1.12 4.74
N ILE A 78 -2.92 -1.89 4.04
CA ILE A 78 -4.35 -2.07 4.34
C ILE A 78 -4.63 -3.47 4.91
N ASP A 79 -5.35 -3.56 6.03
CA ASP A 79 -5.90 -4.83 6.52
C ASP A 79 -7.21 -5.16 5.78
N ALA A 80 -7.09 -5.54 4.51
CA ALA A 80 -8.24 -5.86 3.65
C ALA A 80 -9.10 -6.98 4.24
N ARG A 81 -8.49 -7.98 4.92
CA ARG A 81 -9.24 -9.08 5.55
C ARG A 81 -10.10 -8.58 6.71
N ARG A 82 -9.59 -7.70 7.55
CA ARG A 82 -10.37 -7.12 8.66
C ARG A 82 -11.50 -6.23 8.15
N ILE A 83 -11.20 -5.36 7.18
CA ILE A 83 -12.20 -4.50 6.54
C ILE A 83 -13.27 -5.37 5.87
N GLY A 84 -12.88 -6.40 5.12
CA GLY A 84 -13.80 -7.33 4.45
C GLY A 84 -14.74 -8.02 5.43
N ARG A 85 -14.24 -8.53 6.55
CA ARG A 85 -15.08 -9.12 7.61
C ARG A 85 -16.07 -8.11 8.19
N PHE A 86 -15.64 -6.87 8.42
CA PHE A 86 -16.51 -5.80 8.89
C PHE A 86 -17.60 -5.46 7.86
N VAL A 87 -17.24 -5.35 6.61
CA VAL A 87 -18.12 -5.01 5.48
C VAL A 87 -19.17 -6.11 5.25
N LEU A 88 -18.75 -7.37 5.23
CA LEU A 88 -19.66 -8.51 5.08
C LEU A 88 -20.59 -8.70 6.29
N GLY A 89 -20.13 -8.33 7.49
CA GLY A 89 -20.89 -8.26 8.72
C GLY A 89 -21.63 -9.55 9.06
N LYS A 90 -22.95 -9.46 9.33
CA LYS A 90 -23.77 -10.64 9.67
C LYS A 90 -23.85 -11.69 8.56
N TYR A 91 -23.66 -11.31 7.31
CA TYR A 91 -23.67 -12.23 6.16
C TYR A 91 -22.44 -13.13 6.13
N GLY A 92 -21.31 -12.68 6.68
CA GLY A 92 -20.12 -13.51 6.84
C GLY A 92 -20.34 -14.77 7.71
N ARG A 93 -21.26 -14.71 8.68
CA ARG A 93 -21.62 -15.90 9.48
C ARG A 93 -22.54 -16.89 8.72
N ARG A 94 -23.21 -16.43 7.67
CA ARG A 94 -24.10 -17.26 6.83
C ARG A 94 -23.41 -17.78 5.58
N ALA A 95 -22.29 -17.16 5.19
CA ALA A 95 -21.48 -17.57 4.07
C ALA A 95 -20.76 -18.89 4.38
N THR A 96 -20.57 -19.74 3.38
CA THR A 96 -19.71 -20.92 3.46
C THR A 96 -18.24 -20.49 3.58
N ASP A 97 -17.36 -21.41 3.96
CA ASP A 97 -15.91 -21.14 4.01
C ASP A 97 -15.36 -20.77 2.63
N ALA A 98 -15.82 -21.45 1.58
CA ALA A 98 -15.47 -21.15 0.20
C ALA A 98 -15.90 -19.74 -0.22
N GLN A 99 -17.13 -19.34 0.11
CA GLN A 99 -17.63 -17.99 -0.17
C GLN A 99 -16.85 -16.91 0.60
N ARG A 100 -16.47 -17.16 1.85
CA ARG A 100 -15.64 -16.24 2.62
C ARG A 100 -14.24 -16.07 2.02
N ALA A 101 -13.61 -17.18 1.67
CA ALA A 101 -12.28 -17.17 1.04
C ALA A 101 -12.31 -16.43 -0.30
N GLU A 102 -13.32 -16.69 -1.11
CA GLU A 102 -13.49 -15.99 -2.39
C GLU A 102 -13.79 -14.50 -2.19
N PHE A 103 -14.65 -14.16 -1.24
CA PHE A 103 -14.93 -12.77 -0.90
C PHE A 103 -13.67 -12.03 -0.48
N ASP A 104 -12.85 -12.60 0.42
CA ASP A 104 -11.59 -11.97 0.87
C ASP A 104 -10.66 -11.68 -0.31
N ARG A 105 -10.54 -12.62 -1.26
CA ARG A 105 -9.73 -12.45 -2.47
C ARG A 105 -10.29 -11.36 -3.39
N LEU A 106 -11.59 -11.41 -3.70
CA LEU A 106 -12.24 -10.45 -4.59
C LEU A 106 -12.30 -9.05 -3.99
N PHE A 107 -12.52 -8.94 -2.68
CA PHE A 107 -12.54 -7.66 -1.97
C PHE A 107 -11.16 -6.99 -2.01
N ALA A 108 -10.09 -7.71 -1.71
CA ALA A 108 -8.73 -7.18 -1.82
C ALA A 108 -8.41 -6.73 -3.25
N ALA A 109 -8.78 -7.54 -4.25
CA ALA A 109 -8.57 -7.21 -5.65
C ALA A 109 -9.42 -6.00 -6.10
N SER A 110 -10.62 -5.82 -5.57
CA SER A 110 -11.48 -4.66 -5.88
C SER A 110 -10.91 -3.35 -5.36
N ILE A 111 -10.25 -3.37 -4.19
CA ILE A 111 -9.52 -2.21 -3.66
C ILE A 111 -8.42 -1.83 -4.65
N VAL A 112 -7.57 -2.78 -5.04
CA VAL A 112 -6.48 -2.52 -6.01
C VAL A 112 -7.05 -1.98 -7.33
N ALA A 113 -8.05 -2.64 -7.90
CA ALA A 113 -8.67 -2.23 -9.18
C ALA A 113 -9.27 -0.81 -9.11
N THR A 114 -9.85 -0.43 -7.97
CA THR A 114 -10.41 0.91 -7.77
C THR A 114 -9.32 1.96 -7.75
N TYR A 115 -8.28 1.76 -6.95
CA TYR A 115 -7.22 2.77 -6.83
C TYR A 115 -6.32 2.84 -8.07
N SER A 116 -6.07 1.71 -8.76
CA SER A 116 -5.30 1.71 -10.01
C SER A 116 -5.94 2.56 -11.11
N ARG A 117 -7.27 2.60 -11.18
CA ARG A 117 -7.97 3.47 -12.14
C ARG A 117 -7.75 4.97 -11.88
N HIS A 118 -7.42 5.33 -10.66
CA HIS A 118 -7.21 6.72 -10.25
C HIS A 118 -5.75 7.16 -10.33
N LEU A 119 -4.79 6.23 -10.51
CA LEU A 119 -3.37 6.59 -10.66
C LEU A 119 -3.14 7.57 -11.80
N GLY A 120 -3.75 7.33 -12.97
CA GLY A 120 -3.62 8.21 -14.14
C GLY A 120 -4.34 9.56 -14.03
N SER A 121 -5.08 9.81 -12.95
CA SER A 121 -5.78 11.08 -12.69
C SER A 121 -5.08 11.95 -11.65
N TYR A 122 -3.88 11.56 -11.19
CA TYR A 122 -3.08 12.40 -10.28
C TYR A 122 -2.72 13.72 -10.95
N ALA A 123 -3.02 14.83 -10.28
CA ALA A 123 -2.86 16.18 -10.79
C ALA A 123 -2.00 17.08 -9.88
N GLY A 124 -1.07 16.47 -9.12
CA GLY A 124 -0.19 17.19 -8.20
C GLY A 124 -0.76 17.38 -6.79
N GLU A 125 -1.68 16.52 -6.38
CA GLU A 125 -2.18 16.50 -5.00
C GLU A 125 -1.06 16.20 -4.01
N THR A 126 -1.13 16.79 -2.81
CA THR A 126 -0.21 16.51 -1.71
C THR A 126 -0.96 16.07 -0.46
N LEU A 127 -0.34 15.16 0.32
CA LEU A 127 -0.88 14.70 1.60
C LEU A 127 -0.19 15.45 2.75
N GLU A 128 -0.96 16.22 3.51
CA GLU A 128 -0.49 16.90 4.70
C GLU A 128 -0.99 16.21 5.96
N VAL A 129 -0.13 15.47 6.66
CA VAL A 129 -0.45 14.81 7.93
C VAL A 129 -0.43 15.83 9.07
N ARG A 130 -1.55 15.98 9.78
CA ARG A 130 -1.76 16.98 10.83
C ARG A 130 -1.43 16.45 12.23
N GLY A 131 -1.65 15.17 12.50
CA GLY A 131 -1.38 14.57 13.80
C GLY A 131 -2.01 13.18 13.95
N ALA A 132 -1.71 12.56 15.07
CA ALA A 132 -2.24 11.24 15.41
C ALA A 132 -2.77 11.23 16.85
N GLN A 133 -3.88 10.53 17.06
CA GLN A 133 -4.46 10.24 18.37
C GLN A 133 -4.47 8.74 18.58
N MET A 134 -3.79 8.29 19.63
CA MET A 134 -3.83 6.88 20.02
C MET A 134 -5.22 6.49 20.54
N ARG A 135 -5.64 5.27 20.25
CA ARG A 135 -6.93 4.70 20.66
C ARG A 135 -6.75 3.27 21.13
N GLY A 136 -7.61 2.87 22.07
CA GLY A 136 -7.65 1.49 22.61
C GLY A 136 -6.63 1.23 23.72
N ASP A 137 -6.74 0.05 24.33
CA ASP A 137 -5.89 -0.44 25.40
C ASP A 137 -4.56 -1.02 24.85
N PRO A 138 -3.54 -1.25 25.71
CA PRO A 138 -2.23 -1.76 25.30
C PRO A 138 -2.27 -3.04 24.45
N GLY A 139 -3.29 -3.92 24.64
CA GLY A 139 -3.46 -5.15 23.86
C GLY A 139 -4.29 -5.00 22.58
N ALA A 140 -4.86 -3.81 22.32
CA ALA A 140 -5.71 -3.54 21.16
C ALA A 140 -5.43 -2.13 20.60
N ARG A 141 -4.16 -1.80 20.48
CA ARG A 141 -3.70 -0.48 20.06
C ARG A 141 -4.25 -0.10 18.68
N GLY A 142 -4.81 1.08 18.60
CA GLY A 142 -5.22 1.72 17.37
C GLY A 142 -4.80 3.19 17.35
N ALA A 143 -4.97 3.85 16.24
CA ALA A 143 -4.76 5.28 16.11
C ALA A 143 -5.73 5.88 15.08
N ILE A 144 -6.02 7.16 15.25
CA ILE A 144 -6.65 7.99 14.24
C ILE A 144 -5.61 9.03 13.83
N VAL A 145 -5.25 9.01 12.55
CA VAL A 145 -4.35 10.02 11.95
C VAL A 145 -5.18 10.96 11.12
N SER A 146 -5.10 12.25 11.43
CA SER A 146 -5.79 13.31 10.68
C SER A 146 -4.85 13.87 9.63
N SER A 147 -5.35 14.05 8.42
CA SER A 147 -4.63 14.61 7.29
C SER A 147 -5.53 15.46 6.39
N ARG A 148 -4.92 16.15 5.45
CA ARG A 148 -5.59 16.86 4.37
C ARG A 148 -4.96 16.52 3.03
N ILE A 149 -5.77 16.33 2.02
CA ILE A 149 -5.34 16.27 0.63
C ILE A 149 -5.50 17.67 0.06
N ILE A 150 -4.39 18.28 -0.35
CA ILE A 150 -4.36 19.61 -0.96
C ILE A 150 -4.31 19.40 -2.47
N ARG A 151 -5.27 19.97 -3.19
CA ARG A 151 -5.39 19.90 -4.64
C ARG A 151 -5.00 21.23 -5.27
N PRO A 152 -4.13 21.25 -6.28
CA PRO A 152 -3.85 22.45 -7.03
C PRO A 152 -5.14 23.03 -7.64
N GLY A 153 -5.51 24.26 -7.26
CA GLY A 153 -6.71 24.93 -7.78
C GLY A 153 -8.07 24.36 -7.34
N GLY A 154 -8.08 23.40 -6.39
CA GLY A 154 -9.30 22.77 -5.89
C GLY A 154 -9.47 22.88 -4.38
N PRO A 155 -10.62 22.43 -3.85
CA PRO A 155 -10.86 22.42 -2.41
C PRO A 155 -9.94 21.40 -1.71
N THR A 156 -9.50 21.75 -0.51
CA THR A 156 -8.79 20.81 0.38
C THR A 156 -9.78 19.79 0.91
N VAL A 157 -9.38 18.51 0.92
CA VAL A 157 -10.19 17.38 1.39
C VAL A 157 -9.66 16.88 2.73
N SER A 158 -10.52 16.79 3.73
CA SER A 158 -10.20 16.25 5.06
C SER A 158 -10.20 14.72 5.03
N VAL A 159 -9.16 14.10 5.55
CA VAL A 159 -9.05 12.63 5.59
C VAL A 159 -8.58 12.17 6.96
N GLU A 160 -9.32 11.24 7.57
CA GLU A 160 -8.91 10.53 8.76
C GLU A 160 -8.59 9.07 8.41
N TRP A 161 -7.43 8.60 8.84
CA TRP A 161 -6.97 7.22 8.70
C TRP A 161 -7.17 6.51 10.02
N ARG A 162 -8.00 5.48 10.04
CA ARG A 162 -8.16 4.63 11.21
C ARG A 162 -7.18 3.47 11.08
N LEU A 163 -6.28 3.40 12.03
CA LEU A 163 -5.20 2.42 12.04
C LEU A 163 -5.38 1.44 13.20
N ARG A 164 -4.83 0.25 13.00
CA ARG A 164 -4.63 -0.76 14.04
C ARG A 164 -3.19 -1.22 14.04
N ASP A 165 -2.66 -1.43 15.22
CA ASP A 165 -1.36 -2.06 15.43
C ASP A 165 -1.55 -3.59 15.34
N ASP A 166 -0.84 -4.20 14.41
CA ASP A 166 -0.77 -5.65 14.22
C ASP A 166 0.68 -6.09 14.49
N ALA A 167 0.93 -6.56 15.71
CA ALA A 167 2.24 -7.00 16.18
C ALA A 167 3.39 -6.00 15.90
N GLY A 168 3.16 -4.71 16.14
CA GLY A 168 4.15 -3.64 15.91
C GLY A 168 4.11 -3.03 14.51
N THR A 169 3.20 -3.46 13.65
CA THR A 169 3.02 -2.94 12.30
C THR A 169 1.66 -2.26 12.17
N TRP A 170 1.64 -0.99 11.78
CA TRP A 170 0.39 -0.29 11.53
C TRP A 170 -0.29 -0.77 10.27
N ARG A 171 -1.62 -0.94 10.33
CA ARG A 171 -2.48 -1.28 9.20
C ARG A 171 -3.69 -0.37 9.15
N ILE A 172 -4.04 0.09 7.96
CA ILE A 172 -5.26 0.88 7.72
C ILE A 172 -6.46 -0.06 7.80
N VAL A 173 -7.43 0.28 8.65
CA VAL A 173 -8.68 -0.48 8.82
C VAL A 173 -9.93 0.30 8.42
N ASP A 174 -9.81 1.61 8.19
CA ASP A 174 -10.84 2.46 7.60
C ASP A 174 -10.20 3.79 7.14
N VAL A 175 -10.81 4.42 6.16
CA VAL A 175 -10.52 5.78 5.74
C VAL A 175 -11.81 6.58 5.79
N VAL A 176 -11.77 7.72 6.47
CA VAL A 176 -12.92 8.63 6.60
C VAL A 176 -12.62 9.89 5.79
N ILE A 177 -13.41 10.16 4.77
CA ILE A 177 -13.25 11.30 3.86
C ILE A 177 -14.41 12.26 4.11
N GLU A 178 -14.11 13.50 4.46
CA GLU A 178 -15.13 14.52 4.80
C GLU A 178 -16.18 13.99 5.80
N GLY A 179 -15.74 13.24 6.82
CA GLY A 179 -16.61 12.65 7.83
C GLY A 179 -17.33 11.36 7.42
N ILE A 180 -17.18 10.90 6.18
CA ILE A 180 -17.82 9.68 5.66
C ILE A 180 -16.85 8.50 5.70
N SER A 181 -17.16 7.48 6.50
CA SER A 181 -16.38 6.23 6.58
C SER A 181 -16.56 5.39 5.33
N MET A 182 -15.45 5.05 4.68
CA MET A 182 -15.46 4.21 3.48
C MET A 182 -15.88 2.78 3.81
N ALA A 183 -15.45 2.24 4.94
CA ALA A 183 -15.85 0.90 5.36
C ALA A 183 -17.35 0.80 5.68
N LEU A 184 -17.95 1.83 6.30
CA LEU A 184 -19.39 1.87 6.56
C LEU A 184 -20.19 2.01 5.26
N THR A 185 -19.77 2.87 4.34
CA THR A 185 -20.39 3.03 3.01
C THR A 185 -20.38 1.72 2.25
N GLN A 186 -19.21 1.07 2.17
CA GLN A 186 -19.06 -0.22 1.49
C GLN A 186 -19.93 -1.32 2.11
N ARG A 187 -20.04 -1.33 3.46
CA ARG A 187 -20.93 -2.26 4.17
C ARG A 187 -22.39 -2.04 3.81
N ALA A 188 -22.83 -0.79 3.72
CA ALA A 188 -24.21 -0.46 3.34
C ALA A 188 -24.50 -0.91 1.90
N GLU A 189 -23.60 -0.64 0.97
CA GLU A 189 -23.72 -1.05 -0.44
C GLU A 189 -23.78 -2.57 -0.60
N TYR A 190 -22.87 -3.31 0.02
CA TYR A 190 -22.83 -4.76 -0.08
C TYR A 190 -24.04 -5.41 0.61
N THR A 191 -24.48 -4.84 1.73
CA THR A 191 -25.72 -5.26 2.37
C THR A 191 -26.92 -5.09 1.43
N ALA A 192 -27.00 -3.98 0.70
CA ALA A 192 -28.07 -3.75 -0.27
C ALA A 192 -28.02 -4.76 -1.42
N VAL A 193 -26.84 -5.03 -1.97
CA VAL A 193 -26.64 -6.05 -3.03
C VAL A 193 -27.07 -7.43 -2.56
N ILE A 194 -26.62 -7.87 -1.38
CA ILE A 194 -26.96 -9.19 -0.82
C ILE A 194 -28.49 -9.32 -0.58
N ARG A 195 -29.13 -8.25 -0.13
CA ARG A 195 -30.57 -8.24 0.11
C ARG A 195 -31.42 -8.27 -1.17
N ALA A 196 -30.91 -7.63 -2.22
CA ALA A 196 -31.59 -7.58 -3.52
C ALA A 196 -31.41 -8.87 -4.34
N SER A 197 -30.41 -9.69 -4.00
CA SER A 197 -30.12 -10.95 -4.70
C SER A 197 -30.90 -12.11 -4.07
N SER A 198 -31.55 -12.95 -4.92
CA SER A 198 -32.09 -14.24 -4.50
C SER A 198 -31.02 -15.18 -3.95
N ASP A 199 -29.80 -15.05 -4.44
CA ASP A 199 -28.67 -15.93 -4.13
C ASP A 199 -27.82 -15.41 -2.93
N GLY A 200 -28.28 -14.33 -2.30
CA GLY A 200 -27.64 -13.78 -1.11
C GLY A 200 -26.18 -13.39 -1.33
N VAL A 201 -25.25 -14.00 -0.58
CA VAL A 201 -23.80 -13.72 -0.68
C VAL A 201 -23.25 -14.04 -2.07
N GLU A 202 -23.75 -15.08 -2.74
CA GLU A 202 -23.32 -15.45 -4.10
C GLU A 202 -23.60 -14.35 -5.12
N GLY A 203 -24.72 -13.64 -4.99
CA GLY A 203 -25.04 -12.49 -5.82
C GLY A 203 -24.01 -11.34 -5.65
N LEU A 204 -23.50 -11.14 -4.44
CA LEU A 204 -22.39 -10.20 -4.20
C LEU A 204 -21.09 -10.68 -4.85
N LEU A 205 -20.75 -11.97 -4.73
CA LEU A 205 -19.54 -12.53 -5.34
C LEU A 205 -19.59 -12.39 -6.86
N THR A 206 -20.74 -12.69 -7.48
CA THR A 206 -20.93 -12.50 -8.92
C THR A 206 -20.69 -11.05 -9.35
N ARG A 207 -21.21 -10.08 -8.59
CA ARG A 207 -20.97 -8.66 -8.87
C ARG A 207 -19.49 -8.28 -8.74
N LEU A 208 -18.79 -8.79 -7.72
CA LEU A 208 -17.37 -8.52 -7.51
C LEU A 208 -16.51 -9.13 -8.62
N ARG A 209 -16.82 -10.34 -9.10
CA ARG A 209 -16.13 -10.95 -10.25
C ARG A 209 -16.19 -10.07 -11.50
N MET A 210 -17.31 -9.40 -11.74
CA MET A 210 -17.46 -8.47 -12.89
C MET A 210 -16.67 -7.18 -12.71
N GLN A 211 -16.41 -6.75 -11.48
CA GLN A 211 -15.68 -5.50 -11.17
C GLN A 211 -14.16 -5.67 -11.17
N VAL A 212 -13.70 -6.87 -10.87
CA VAL A 212 -12.28 -7.21 -10.83
C VAL A 212 -11.91 -7.76 -12.21
N PRO A 213 -11.05 -7.09 -13.00
CA PRO A 213 -10.56 -7.64 -14.26
C PRO A 213 -10.01 -9.04 -14.03
N ALA A 214 -10.30 -9.98 -14.96
CA ALA A 214 -9.67 -11.29 -14.92
C ALA A 214 -8.15 -11.07 -14.89
N ARG A 215 -7.51 -11.48 -13.77
CA ARG A 215 -6.06 -11.44 -13.65
C ARG A 215 -5.55 -12.42 -14.69
N ASN A 216 -4.74 -11.96 -15.63
CA ASN A 216 -3.95 -12.88 -16.43
C ASN A 216 -3.05 -13.61 -15.43
N ASP A 217 -3.32 -14.89 -15.17
CA ASP A 217 -2.55 -15.75 -14.24
C ASP A 217 -1.08 -15.90 -14.66
N ASP A 218 -0.71 -15.42 -15.83
CA ASP A 218 0.64 -15.46 -16.39
C ASP A 218 1.67 -14.62 -15.62
N THR A 219 1.25 -13.59 -14.86
CA THR A 219 2.18 -12.75 -14.09
C THR A 219 2.68 -13.41 -12.81
N VAL A 220 1.99 -14.42 -12.29
CA VAL A 220 2.41 -15.14 -11.07
C VAL A 220 3.37 -16.29 -11.43
N ARG A 221 3.27 -16.86 -12.63
CA ARG A 221 4.19 -17.92 -13.08
C ARG A 221 5.60 -17.43 -13.37
N VAL A 222 5.75 -16.24 -13.94
CA VAL A 222 7.06 -15.68 -14.29
C VAL A 222 7.89 -15.34 -13.03
N ALA A 223 7.26 -15.01 -11.90
CA ALA A 223 7.97 -14.71 -10.66
C ALA A 223 8.42 -15.98 -9.91
N ALA A 224 7.84 -17.14 -10.19
CA ALA A 224 8.18 -18.42 -9.56
C ALA A 224 9.24 -19.24 -10.33
N GLU A 225 9.53 -18.86 -11.58
CA GLU A 225 10.51 -19.57 -12.44
C GLU A 225 11.87 -18.86 -12.52
N THR A 226 12.10 -17.80 -11.72
CA THR A 226 13.35 -17.00 -11.71
C THR A 226 14.07 -17.08 -10.35
N GLU A 227 13.79 -18.10 -9.51
CA GLU A 227 14.62 -18.45 -8.32
C GLU A 227 15.44 -19.70 -8.56
#